data_875ad6a65ac07cbd3a7b59036b22a007
#
_entry.id   875ad6a65ac07cbd3a7b59036b22a007
#
_cell.length_a   1.000
_cell.length_b   1.000
_cell.length_c   1.000
_cell.angle_alpha   90.00
_cell.angle_beta   90.00
_cell.angle_gamma   90.00
#
_symmetry.space_group_name_H-M   'P 1'
#
loop_
_entity.id
_entity.type
_entity.pdbx_description
1 polymer ?
#
loop_
_entity_poly.entity_id
_entity_poly.type
_entity_poly.pdbx_seq_one_letter_code
_entity_poly.pdbx_strand_id
1 'polypeptide(L)'
;MITLYPAIDLKGGQAVRLRQGDFDQSTVFSDDPVAQARAFAEQGADCLHVVDLDGAREGQPVHAALVASIAAAFPGTVQFGGGLRSRPAIETALATGVDRVVVGTAVLDDRHLLEWAIDRLGDRLVVALDARQGKVATHGWTQVSDRNAVQVAEELISTGVRHLLYTDISRDGTLGGPNISALRRLAEAVRPLDVIASGGISSLDDLRRLGELGLGNLSGVIVGRALYEGRFTVTEALEQLGARSPS
;
A
#
# COMPACT_ATOMS: atom_id res chain seq x y z
N MET A 1 0.59 -15.88 -8.38
CA MET A 1 1.55 -15.73 -7.24
C MET A 1 1.26 -14.39 -6.58
N ILE A 2 1.22 -14.30 -5.26
CA ILE A 2 0.96 -13.04 -4.54
C ILE A 2 2.31 -12.39 -4.21
N THR A 3 2.50 -11.14 -4.65
CA THR A 3 3.72 -10.37 -4.38
C THR A 3 3.70 -9.80 -2.96
N LEU A 4 4.80 -9.94 -2.22
CA LEU A 4 4.98 -9.32 -0.91
C LEU A 4 5.48 -7.88 -1.07
N TYR A 5 4.86 -6.95 -0.38
CA TYR A 5 5.29 -5.57 -0.23
C TYR A 5 5.58 -5.27 1.25
N PRO A 6 6.81 -5.41 1.73
CA PRO A 6 7.19 -4.80 2.99
C PRO A 6 6.90 -3.30 2.94
N ALA A 7 6.43 -2.72 4.05
CA ALA A 7 6.04 -1.32 4.05
C ALA A 7 6.93 -0.47 4.95
N ILE A 8 7.26 0.74 4.50
CA ILE A 8 7.94 1.80 5.26
C ILE A 8 7.04 3.02 5.29
N ASP A 9 6.54 3.39 6.47
CA ASP A 9 5.81 4.63 6.68
C ASP A 9 6.76 5.70 7.19
N LEU A 10 6.80 6.85 6.52
CA LEU A 10 7.69 7.97 6.85
C LEU A 10 6.92 9.04 7.64
N LYS A 11 7.45 9.42 8.80
CA LYS A 11 6.97 10.53 9.61
C LYS A 11 8.16 11.22 10.27
N GLY A 12 8.31 12.53 10.08
CA GLY A 12 9.45 13.29 10.60
C GLY A 12 10.82 12.76 10.14
N GLY A 13 10.89 12.13 8.96
CA GLY A 13 12.11 11.54 8.42
C GLY A 13 12.48 10.15 8.97
N GLN A 14 11.65 9.56 9.82
CA GLN A 14 11.86 8.25 10.45
C GLN A 14 10.88 7.21 9.88
N ALA A 15 11.25 5.92 9.98
CA ALA A 15 10.33 4.83 9.70
C ALA A 15 9.48 4.54 10.95
N VAL A 16 8.17 4.71 10.81
CA VAL A 16 7.21 4.59 11.91
C VAL A 16 6.10 3.60 11.58
N ARG A 17 5.29 3.29 12.59
CA ARG A 17 3.97 2.64 12.41
C ARG A 17 2.93 3.36 13.23
N LEU A 18 1.80 3.62 12.57
CA LEU A 18 0.60 4.11 13.23
C LEU A 18 -0.28 2.94 13.66
N ARG A 19 -1.09 3.15 14.69
CA ARG A 19 -2.17 2.23 15.05
C ARG A 19 -3.47 2.75 14.47
N GLN A 20 -4.07 2.01 13.53
CA GLN A 20 -5.30 2.39 12.82
C GLN A 20 -5.26 3.81 12.20
N GLY A 21 -4.08 4.25 11.75
CA GLY A 21 -3.88 5.57 11.15
C GLY A 21 -3.84 6.74 12.13
N ASP A 22 -3.84 6.48 13.44
CA ASP A 22 -3.78 7.52 14.46
C ASP A 22 -2.37 8.11 14.56
N PHE A 23 -2.21 9.38 14.15
CA PHE A 23 -0.93 10.09 14.15
C PHE A 23 -0.35 10.30 15.56
N ASP A 24 -1.19 10.31 16.58
CA ASP A 24 -0.77 10.46 17.98
C ASP A 24 -0.32 9.12 18.58
N GLN A 25 -0.66 8.01 17.93
CA GLN A 25 -0.24 6.65 18.30
C GLN A 25 0.82 6.11 17.32
N SER A 26 1.89 6.87 17.12
CA SER A 26 3.02 6.46 16.28
C SER A 26 4.13 5.83 17.12
N THR A 27 4.68 4.72 16.62
CA THR A 27 5.89 4.06 17.17
C THR A 27 6.99 4.18 16.13
N VAL A 28 8.16 4.71 16.55
CA VAL A 28 9.37 4.75 15.71
C VAL A 28 10.03 3.37 15.78
N PHE A 29 10.36 2.81 14.63
CA PHE A 29 11.04 1.52 14.50
C PHE A 29 12.46 1.66 13.92
N SER A 30 12.71 2.69 13.12
CA SER A 30 14.03 2.96 12.57
C SER A 30 14.22 4.46 12.31
N ASP A 31 15.39 4.96 12.72
CA ASP A 31 15.83 6.33 12.42
C ASP A 31 16.43 6.43 11.01
N ASP A 32 16.72 5.30 10.35
CA ASP A 32 17.27 5.22 9.00
C ASP A 32 16.37 4.38 8.10
N PRO A 33 15.37 5.01 7.43
CA PRO A 33 14.48 4.32 6.48
C PRO A 33 15.21 3.74 5.25
N VAL A 34 16.36 4.30 4.86
CA VAL A 34 17.18 3.79 3.75
C VAL A 34 17.84 2.48 4.14
N ALA A 35 18.41 2.39 5.33
CA ALA A 35 18.95 1.13 5.85
C ALA A 35 17.85 0.08 6.02
N GLN A 36 16.65 0.49 6.44
CA GLN A 36 15.49 -0.42 6.53
C GLN A 36 15.10 -0.99 5.16
N ALA A 37 15.10 -0.16 4.10
CA ALA A 37 14.82 -0.62 2.74
C ALA A 37 15.86 -1.65 2.26
N ARG A 38 17.15 -1.40 2.51
CA ARG A 38 18.23 -2.37 2.23
C ARG A 38 18.04 -3.69 2.98
N ALA A 39 17.72 -3.62 4.27
CA ALA A 39 17.48 -4.81 5.07
C ALA A 39 16.31 -5.67 4.55
N PHE A 40 15.26 -5.05 4.00
CA PHE A 40 14.20 -5.79 3.34
C PHE A 40 14.64 -6.42 2.00
N ALA A 41 15.46 -5.71 1.21
CA ALA A 41 16.04 -6.25 -0.02
C ALA A 41 16.98 -7.43 0.26
N GLU A 42 17.83 -7.34 1.27
CA GLU A 42 18.74 -8.40 1.71
C GLU A 42 18.01 -9.68 2.15
N GLN A 43 16.77 -9.54 2.63
CA GLN A 43 15.88 -10.66 2.96
C GLN A 43 15.12 -11.21 1.73
N GLY A 44 15.35 -10.66 0.53
CA GLY A 44 14.78 -11.13 -0.72
C GLY A 44 13.51 -10.40 -1.18
N ALA A 45 13.17 -9.25 -0.62
CA ALA A 45 12.04 -8.46 -1.12
C ALA A 45 12.34 -7.87 -2.50
N ASP A 46 11.48 -8.15 -3.48
CA ASP A 46 11.52 -7.59 -4.84
C ASP A 46 10.65 -6.34 -4.99
N CYS A 47 9.78 -6.07 -4.03
CA CYS A 47 8.89 -4.94 -4.02
C CYS A 47 8.88 -4.26 -2.65
N LEU A 48 8.69 -2.94 -2.64
CA LEU A 48 8.62 -2.11 -1.43
C LEU A 48 7.43 -1.15 -1.52
N HIS A 49 6.70 -0.98 -0.43
CA HIS A 49 5.66 0.04 -0.29
C HIS A 49 6.12 1.15 0.65
N VAL A 50 6.16 2.40 0.16
CA VAL A 50 6.58 3.56 0.95
C VAL A 50 5.41 4.54 1.07
N VAL A 51 5.15 5.02 2.27
CA VAL A 51 4.10 6.02 2.54
C VAL A 51 4.68 7.24 3.23
N ASP A 52 4.50 8.41 2.64
CA ASP A 52 4.78 9.70 3.28
C ASP A 52 3.56 10.12 4.10
N LEU A 53 3.59 9.84 5.41
CA LEU A 53 2.49 10.16 6.31
C LEU A 53 2.35 11.67 6.51
N ASP A 54 3.44 12.42 6.58
CA ASP A 54 3.41 13.88 6.67
C ASP A 54 2.82 14.45 5.36
N GLY A 55 3.23 13.91 4.21
CA GLY A 55 2.65 14.26 2.92
C GLY A 55 1.16 13.92 2.85
N ALA A 56 0.74 12.77 3.36
CA ALA A 56 -0.67 12.40 3.41
C ALA A 56 -1.52 13.42 4.20
N ARG A 57 -0.96 14.01 5.26
CA ARG A 57 -1.59 15.09 6.04
C ARG A 57 -1.60 16.41 5.29
N GLU A 58 -0.46 16.80 4.67
CA GLU A 58 -0.30 18.09 4.03
C GLU A 58 -0.88 18.17 2.61
N GLY A 59 -1.13 17.03 1.97
CA GLY A 59 -1.68 16.96 0.61
C GLY A 59 -0.64 17.11 -0.52
N GLN A 60 0.65 17.05 -0.18
CA GLN A 60 1.79 17.06 -1.09
C GLN A 60 2.96 16.27 -0.48
N PRO A 61 3.88 15.70 -1.29
CA PRO A 61 5.04 15.00 -0.76
C PRO A 61 5.92 15.90 0.11
N VAL A 62 6.21 15.46 1.34
CA VAL A 62 7.10 16.17 2.29
C VAL A 62 8.50 15.56 2.27
N HIS A 63 8.59 14.23 2.15
CA HIS A 63 9.84 13.48 2.24
C HIS A 63 10.41 13.04 0.88
N ALA A 64 10.17 13.81 -0.21
CA ALA A 64 10.57 13.42 -1.57
C ALA A 64 12.07 13.07 -1.69
N ALA A 65 12.97 13.83 -1.06
CA ALA A 65 14.41 13.55 -1.09
C ALA A 65 14.77 12.21 -0.39
N LEU A 66 14.11 11.90 0.72
CA LEU A 66 14.29 10.63 1.43
C LEU A 66 13.73 9.46 0.61
N VAL A 67 12.57 9.64 -0.03
CA VAL A 67 11.98 8.65 -0.95
C VAL A 67 12.92 8.38 -2.12
N ALA A 68 13.56 9.42 -2.70
CA ALA A 68 14.56 9.24 -3.74
C ALA A 68 15.76 8.40 -3.24
N SER A 69 16.21 8.64 -2.01
CA SER A 69 17.31 7.85 -1.41
C SER A 69 16.90 6.38 -1.17
N ILE A 70 15.64 6.15 -0.77
CA ILE A 70 15.08 4.79 -0.62
C ILE A 70 15.00 4.11 -1.99
N ALA A 71 14.45 4.78 -3.01
CA ALA A 71 14.34 4.23 -4.35
C ALA A 71 15.70 3.88 -4.96
N ALA A 72 16.71 4.72 -4.76
CA ALA A 72 18.08 4.45 -5.21
C ALA A 72 18.76 3.28 -4.46
N ALA A 73 18.36 3.02 -3.22
CA ALA A 73 18.97 1.99 -2.37
C ALA A 73 18.28 0.62 -2.47
N PHE A 74 17.03 0.58 -2.94
CA PHE A 74 16.25 -0.64 -3.09
C PHE A 74 16.32 -1.14 -4.55
N PRO A 75 16.84 -2.36 -4.81
CA PRO A 75 17.09 -2.83 -6.18
C PRO A 75 15.83 -3.28 -6.93
N GLY A 76 14.70 -3.41 -6.24
CA GLY A 76 13.42 -3.88 -6.78
C GLY A 76 12.44 -2.74 -7.07
N THR A 77 11.17 -3.09 -7.22
CA THR A 77 10.08 -2.15 -7.50
C THR A 77 9.67 -1.38 -6.25
N VAL A 78 9.70 -0.05 -6.30
CA VAL A 78 9.21 0.82 -5.22
C VAL A 78 7.89 1.45 -5.62
N GLN A 79 6.83 1.22 -4.83
CA GLN A 79 5.59 1.98 -4.94
C GLN A 79 5.48 3.00 -3.80
N PHE A 80 5.07 4.22 -4.13
CA PHE A 80 5.06 5.36 -3.22
C PHE A 80 3.72 6.05 -3.18
N GLY A 81 3.23 6.32 -1.97
CA GLY A 81 2.01 7.08 -1.70
C GLY A 81 2.18 8.10 -0.58
N GLY A 82 1.17 8.93 -0.41
CA GLY A 82 1.14 9.98 0.61
C GLY A 82 1.17 11.38 0.00
N GLY A 83 0.07 12.11 0.12
CA GLY A 83 -0.05 13.50 -0.35
C GLY A 83 -0.22 13.68 -1.87
N LEU A 84 -0.41 12.62 -2.65
CA LEU A 84 -0.50 12.69 -4.11
C LEU A 84 -1.91 13.12 -4.56
N ARG A 85 -2.26 14.40 -4.31
CA ARG A 85 -3.61 14.96 -4.56
C ARG A 85 -3.68 15.89 -5.77
N SER A 86 -2.60 16.05 -6.52
CA SER A 86 -2.53 16.93 -7.69
C SER A 86 -1.52 16.43 -8.69
N ARG A 87 -1.62 16.89 -9.96
CA ARG A 87 -0.62 16.57 -11.00
C ARG A 87 0.81 16.93 -10.58
N PRO A 88 1.10 18.14 -10.05
CA PRO A 88 2.46 18.48 -9.59
C PRO A 88 2.95 17.54 -8.47
N ALA A 89 2.08 17.13 -7.53
CA ALA A 89 2.45 16.20 -6.46
C ALA A 89 2.81 14.81 -7.03
N ILE A 90 2.05 14.31 -7.99
CA ILE A 90 2.33 13.02 -8.67
C ILE A 90 3.63 13.13 -9.48
N GLU A 91 3.86 14.23 -10.21
CA GLU A 91 5.11 14.45 -10.95
C GLU A 91 6.33 14.55 -10.02
N THR A 92 6.18 15.21 -8.86
CA THR A 92 7.21 15.23 -7.82
C THR A 92 7.54 13.82 -7.32
N ALA A 93 6.52 13.01 -7.06
CA ALA A 93 6.71 11.62 -6.67
C ALA A 93 7.46 10.81 -7.74
N LEU A 94 7.09 10.95 -9.00
CA LEU A 94 7.77 10.27 -10.11
C LEU A 94 9.24 10.69 -10.26
N ALA A 95 9.55 11.97 -10.00
CA ALA A 95 10.92 12.49 -10.06
C ALA A 95 11.84 11.91 -8.99
N THR A 96 11.31 11.25 -7.95
CA THR A 96 12.11 10.53 -6.95
C THR A 96 12.69 9.21 -7.45
N GLY A 97 12.28 8.74 -8.63
CA GLY A 97 12.73 7.48 -9.19
C GLY A 97 11.91 6.26 -8.79
N VAL A 98 10.77 6.43 -8.11
CA VAL A 98 9.88 5.32 -7.79
C VAL A 98 9.21 4.75 -9.05
N ASP A 99 8.90 3.45 -9.03
CA ASP A 99 8.33 2.74 -10.18
C ASP A 99 6.83 2.95 -10.29
N ARG A 100 6.12 2.98 -9.16
CA ARG A 100 4.68 3.15 -9.07
C ARG A 100 4.30 4.25 -8.10
N VAL A 101 3.21 4.96 -8.40
CA VAL A 101 2.60 5.93 -7.49
C VAL A 101 1.25 5.43 -7.01
N VAL A 102 1.02 5.57 -5.71
CA VAL A 102 -0.22 5.20 -5.05
C VAL A 102 -1.02 6.46 -4.76
N VAL A 103 -2.12 6.64 -5.48
CA VAL A 103 -3.00 7.80 -5.37
C VAL A 103 -4.24 7.40 -4.58
N GLY A 104 -4.51 8.11 -3.50
CA GLY A 104 -5.63 7.83 -2.62
C GLY A 104 -6.97 8.38 -3.13
N THR A 105 -7.93 8.45 -2.22
CA THR A 105 -9.32 8.84 -2.50
C THR A 105 -9.51 10.20 -3.18
N ALA A 106 -8.50 11.09 -3.16
CA ALA A 106 -8.57 12.37 -3.87
C ALA A 106 -8.86 12.24 -5.38
N VAL A 107 -8.40 11.17 -6.02
CA VAL A 107 -8.68 10.94 -7.46
C VAL A 107 -10.10 10.45 -7.71
N LEU A 108 -10.79 9.94 -6.70
CA LEU A 108 -12.19 9.47 -6.84
C LEU A 108 -13.16 10.65 -6.94
N ASP A 109 -12.77 11.81 -6.42
CA ASP A 109 -13.55 13.04 -6.43
C ASP A 109 -13.13 14.01 -7.55
N ASP A 110 -11.95 13.79 -8.17
CA ASP A 110 -11.42 14.57 -9.30
C ASP A 110 -11.23 13.67 -10.53
N ARG A 111 -12.28 13.57 -11.34
CA ARG A 111 -12.29 12.79 -12.57
C ARG A 111 -11.19 13.21 -13.56
N HIS A 112 -10.89 14.50 -13.67
CA HIS A 112 -9.86 14.99 -14.59
C HIS A 112 -8.45 14.62 -14.13
N LEU A 113 -8.24 14.58 -12.80
CA LEU A 113 -6.97 14.08 -12.24
C LEU A 113 -6.84 12.59 -12.49
N LEU A 114 -7.90 11.81 -12.29
CA LEU A 114 -7.90 10.36 -12.53
C LEU A 114 -7.62 10.03 -13.99
N GLU A 115 -8.34 10.64 -14.94
CA GLU A 115 -8.15 10.45 -16.39
C GLU A 115 -6.70 10.79 -16.80
N TRP A 116 -6.19 11.94 -16.37
CA TRP A 116 -4.80 12.33 -16.61
C TRP A 116 -3.80 11.33 -16.02
N ALA A 117 -4.04 10.85 -14.80
CA ALA A 117 -3.15 9.89 -14.14
C ALA A 117 -3.13 8.55 -14.89
N ILE A 118 -4.28 8.06 -15.36
CA ILE A 118 -4.39 6.84 -16.16
C ILE A 118 -3.60 6.98 -17.45
N ASP A 119 -3.83 8.05 -18.21
CA ASP A 119 -3.16 8.29 -19.49
C ASP A 119 -1.64 8.45 -19.34
N ARG A 120 -1.22 9.12 -18.27
CA ARG A 120 0.19 9.46 -18.02
C ARG A 120 1.00 8.31 -17.45
N LEU A 121 0.36 7.45 -16.63
CA LEU A 121 1.05 6.46 -15.78
C LEU A 121 0.80 5.02 -16.22
N GLY A 122 -0.37 4.71 -16.76
CA GLY A 122 -0.72 3.33 -17.12
C GLY A 122 -0.53 2.36 -15.95
N ASP A 123 0.32 1.35 -16.11
CA ASP A 123 0.63 0.32 -15.10
C ASP A 123 1.40 0.85 -13.87
N ARG A 124 1.88 2.09 -13.94
CA ARG A 124 2.54 2.74 -12.80
C ARG A 124 1.55 3.37 -11.82
N LEU A 125 0.26 3.45 -12.18
CA LEU A 125 -0.79 3.96 -11.30
C LEU A 125 -1.37 2.85 -10.44
N VAL A 126 -1.37 3.07 -9.13
CA VAL A 126 -2.12 2.28 -8.16
C VAL A 126 -3.15 3.19 -7.50
N VAL A 127 -4.42 2.84 -7.54
CA VAL A 127 -5.47 3.59 -6.84
C VAL A 127 -5.70 2.95 -5.47
N ALA A 128 -5.55 3.73 -4.40
CA ALA A 128 -5.79 3.26 -3.04
C ALA A 128 -7.23 3.52 -2.64
N LEU A 129 -7.87 2.46 -2.14
CA LEU A 129 -9.22 2.47 -1.59
C LEU A 129 -9.17 1.96 -0.15
N ASP A 130 -9.24 2.88 0.78
CA ASP A 130 -9.25 2.60 2.20
C ASP A 130 -10.69 2.46 2.68
N ALA A 131 -10.98 1.42 3.46
CA ALA A 131 -12.34 1.15 3.91
C ALA A 131 -12.41 0.84 5.41
N ARG A 132 -13.46 1.33 6.04
CA ARG A 132 -13.86 0.98 7.42
C ARG A 132 -15.26 0.39 7.40
N GLN A 133 -15.38 -0.87 7.82
CA GLN A 133 -16.67 -1.57 7.82
C GLN A 133 -17.38 -1.56 6.45
N GLY A 134 -16.61 -1.67 5.35
CA GLY A 134 -17.13 -1.67 3.98
C GLY A 134 -17.50 -0.30 3.40
N LYS A 135 -17.28 0.77 4.13
CA LYS A 135 -17.46 2.16 3.65
C LYS A 135 -16.11 2.82 3.38
N VAL A 136 -16.04 3.65 2.33
CA VAL A 136 -14.81 4.34 1.92
C VAL A 136 -14.39 5.37 2.97
N ALA A 137 -13.12 5.28 3.40
CA ALA A 137 -12.49 6.28 4.24
C ALA A 137 -11.75 7.31 3.38
N THR A 138 -11.81 8.56 3.78
CA THR A 138 -11.24 9.72 3.07
C THR A 138 -10.39 10.58 4.00
N HIS A 139 -9.68 11.57 3.42
CA HIS A 139 -8.89 12.57 4.16
C HIS A 139 -7.87 11.96 5.14
N GLY A 140 -7.11 10.95 4.69
CA GLY A 140 -6.13 10.27 5.56
C GLY A 140 -6.81 9.54 6.73
N TRP A 141 -7.94 8.87 6.45
CA TRP A 141 -8.73 8.04 7.37
C TRP A 141 -9.53 8.80 8.45
N THR A 142 -9.52 10.13 8.41
CA THR A 142 -10.22 10.96 9.40
C THR A 142 -11.73 11.02 9.20
N GLN A 143 -12.19 10.71 7.99
CA GLN A 143 -13.61 10.71 7.64
C GLN A 143 -14.01 9.38 7.00
N VAL A 144 -15.23 8.92 7.28
CA VAL A 144 -15.82 7.76 6.62
C VAL A 144 -17.04 8.25 5.84
N SER A 145 -17.04 8.03 4.53
CA SER A 145 -18.16 8.41 3.66
C SER A 145 -19.28 7.37 3.71
N ASP A 146 -20.44 7.69 3.15
CA ASP A 146 -21.52 6.71 2.98
C ASP A 146 -21.35 5.80 1.78
N ARG A 147 -20.32 6.03 0.93
CA ARG A 147 -20.05 5.23 -0.27
C ARG A 147 -19.58 3.83 0.10
N ASN A 148 -20.16 2.82 -0.53
CA ASN A 148 -19.73 1.43 -0.38
C ASN A 148 -18.42 1.18 -1.14
N ALA A 149 -17.43 0.58 -0.47
CA ALA A 149 -16.11 0.36 -1.04
C ALA A 149 -16.13 -0.56 -2.29
N VAL A 150 -17.00 -1.58 -2.30
CA VAL A 150 -17.13 -2.48 -3.46
C VAL A 150 -17.70 -1.72 -4.65
N GLN A 151 -18.76 -0.91 -4.45
CA GLN A 151 -19.34 -0.12 -5.53
C GLN A 151 -18.35 0.88 -6.12
N VAL A 152 -17.57 1.57 -5.26
CA VAL A 152 -16.52 2.49 -5.72
C VAL A 152 -15.43 1.75 -6.49
N ALA A 153 -15.04 0.57 -6.05
CA ALA A 153 -14.08 -0.25 -6.76
C ALA A 153 -14.61 -0.76 -8.13
N GLU A 154 -15.90 -1.11 -8.22
CA GLU A 154 -16.56 -1.45 -9.49
C GLU A 154 -16.59 -0.27 -10.46
N GLU A 155 -16.85 0.96 -9.99
CA GLU A 155 -16.79 2.17 -10.80
C GLU A 155 -15.41 2.36 -11.46
N LEU A 156 -14.30 2.01 -10.74
CA LEU A 156 -12.94 2.11 -11.26
C LEU A 156 -12.66 1.18 -12.45
N ILE A 157 -13.36 0.05 -12.58
CA ILE A 157 -13.18 -0.87 -13.72
C ILE A 157 -13.37 -0.16 -15.06
N SER A 158 -14.41 0.68 -15.16
CA SER A 158 -14.75 1.40 -16.39
C SER A 158 -13.81 2.56 -16.73
N THR A 159 -12.94 2.96 -15.80
CA THR A 159 -12.04 4.11 -15.99
C THR A 159 -10.72 3.74 -16.68
N GLY A 160 -10.34 2.47 -16.69
CA GLY A 160 -9.06 2.00 -17.21
C GLY A 160 -7.97 1.85 -16.14
N VAL A 161 -8.29 2.03 -14.86
CA VAL A 161 -7.42 1.66 -13.72
C VAL A 161 -7.14 0.16 -13.79
N ARG A 162 -5.91 -0.25 -13.47
CA ARG A 162 -5.50 -1.66 -13.46
C ARG A 162 -5.18 -2.19 -12.08
N HIS A 163 -4.60 -1.36 -11.21
CA HIS A 163 -4.14 -1.77 -9.89
C HIS A 163 -4.92 -1.05 -8.78
N LEU A 164 -5.50 -1.83 -7.90
CA LEU A 164 -6.26 -1.37 -6.74
C LEU A 164 -5.54 -1.81 -5.45
N LEU A 165 -5.15 -0.86 -4.61
CA LEU A 165 -4.71 -1.14 -3.26
C LEU A 165 -5.92 -1.02 -2.32
N TYR A 166 -6.32 -2.12 -1.70
CA TYR A 166 -7.43 -2.15 -0.76
C TYR A 166 -6.93 -2.31 0.67
N THR A 167 -7.23 -1.32 1.53
CA THR A 167 -6.88 -1.34 2.96
C THR A 167 -8.13 -1.45 3.82
N ASP A 168 -8.23 -2.50 4.66
CA ASP A 168 -9.18 -2.50 5.76
C ASP A 168 -8.56 -1.75 6.96
N ILE A 169 -8.90 -0.47 7.11
CA ILE A 169 -8.31 0.40 8.14
C ILE A 169 -8.73 0.03 9.57
N SER A 170 -9.79 -0.77 9.73
CA SER A 170 -10.15 -1.30 11.05
C SER A 170 -9.20 -2.40 11.53
N ARG A 171 -8.45 -2.98 10.62
CA ARG A 171 -7.45 -4.03 10.87
C ARG A 171 -6.03 -3.51 10.84
N ASP A 172 -5.79 -2.39 10.15
CA ASP A 172 -4.43 -1.87 9.99
C ASP A 172 -3.76 -1.54 11.32
N GLY A 173 -2.50 -1.99 11.46
CA GLY A 173 -1.71 -1.82 12.69
C GLY A 173 -2.22 -2.55 13.93
N THR A 174 -3.28 -3.38 13.85
CA THR A 174 -3.86 -4.06 15.03
C THR A 174 -3.26 -5.44 15.32
N LEU A 175 -2.60 -6.07 14.33
CA LEU A 175 -2.15 -7.47 14.40
C LEU A 175 -3.29 -8.46 14.70
N GLY A 176 -4.50 -8.13 14.28
CA GLY A 176 -5.71 -8.93 14.51
C GLY A 176 -6.09 -9.85 13.35
N GLY A 177 -5.21 -10.03 12.36
CA GLY A 177 -5.48 -10.74 11.12
C GLY A 177 -6.26 -9.90 10.10
N PRO A 178 -6.11 -10.19 8.78
CA PRO A 178 -6.78 -9.50 7.69
C PRO A 178 -8.28 -9.82 7.66
N ASN A 179 -9.07 -8.91 7.11
CA ASN A 179 -10.50 -9.14 6.88
C ASN A 179 -10.72 -9.95 5.59
N ILE A 180 -10.48 -11.26 5.68
CA ILE A 180 -10.57 -12.20 4.55
C ILE A 180 -11.90 -12.11 3.82
N SER A 181 -13.02 -12.00 4.55
CA SER A 181 -14.35 -11.97 3.95
C SER A 181 -14.62 -10.68 3.16
N ALA A 182 -14.15 -9.53 3.65
CA ALA A 182 -14.28 -8.26 2.95
C ALA A 182 -13.37 -8.23 1.71
N LEU A 183 -12.13 -8.68 1.84
CA LEU A 183 -11.19 -8.78 0.73
C LEU A 183 -11.72 -9.70 -0.38
N ARG A 184 -12.24 -10.89 -0.02
CA ARG A 184 -12.82 -11.83 -0.99
C ARG A 184 -13.95 -11.17 -1.77
N ARG A 185 -14.95 -10.58 -1.08
CA ARG A 185 -16.08 -9.90 -1.73
C ARG A 185 -15.62 -8.82 -2.69
N LEU A 186 -14.66 -7.99 -2.29
CA LEU A 186 -14.13 -6.93 -3.14
C LEU A 186 -13.40 -7.52 -4.35
N ALA A 187 -12.45 -8.43 -4.16
CA ALA A 187 -11.66 -8.99 -5.24
C ALA A 187 -12.54 -9.75 -6.26
N GLU A 188 -13.57 -10.47 -5.80
CA GLU A 188 -14.53 -11.13 -6.70
C GLU A 188 -15.35 -10.15 -7.54
N ALA A 189 -15.74 -9.01 -6.97
CA ALA A 189 -16.49 -7.96 -7.66
C ALA A 189 -15.65 -7.24 -8.71
N VAL A 190 -14.33 -7.07 -8.46
CA VAL A 190 -13.43 -6.30 -9.33
C VAL A 190 -12.44 -7.17 -10.09
N ARG A 191 -12.84 -8.37 -10.54
CA ARG A 191 -11.96 -9.34 -11.21
C ARG A 191 -11.02 -8.80 -12.29
N PRO A 192 -11.38 -7.77 -13.08
CA PRO A 192 -10.46 -7.17 -14.04
C PRO A 192 -9.31 -6.37 -13.43
N LEU A 193 -9.41 -5.96 -12.14
CA LEU A 193 -8.38 -5.20 -11.46
C LEU A 193 -7.45 -6.14 -10.69
N ASP A 194 -6.16 -5.86 -10.73
CA ASP A 194 -5.18 -6.44 -9.83
C ASP A 194 -5.34 -5.83 -8.43
N VAL A 195 -5.61 -6.65 -7.44
CA VAL A 195 -5.85 -6.22 -6.06
C VAL A 195 -4.60 -6.46 -5.22
N ILE A 196 -4.15 -5.41 -4.53
CA ILE A 196 -3.12 -5.48 -3.49
C ILE A 196 -3.85 -5.35 -2.14
N ALA A 197 -3.74 -6.36 -1.28
CA ALA A 197 -4.36 -6.35 0.04
C ALA A 197 -3.49 -5.63 1.07
N SER A 198 -4.10 -4.85 1.95
CA SER A 198 -3.43 -4.17 3.05
C SER A 198 -4.26 -4.20 4.33
N GLY A 199 -3.56 -4.18 5.47
CA GLY A 199 -4.15 -4.10 6.80
C GLY A 199 -4.34 -5.44 7.50
N GLY A 200 -3.80 -5.53 8.72
CA GLY A 200 -4.06 -6.61 9.66
C GLY A 200 -3.15 -7.84 9.61
N ILE A 201 -2.33 -8.05 8.57
CA ILE A 201 -1.42 -9.21 8.50
C ILE A 201 -0.56 -9.27 9.77
N SER A 202 -0.61 -10.42 10.45
CA SER A 202 0.00 -10.62 11.76
C SER A 202 0.82 -11.90 11.89
N SER A 203 0.66 -12.84 10.99
CA SER A 203 1.29 -14.16 11.03
C SER A 203 1.48 -14.77 9.65
N LEU A 204 2.34 -15.78 9.53
CA LEU A 204 2.49 -16.59 8.31
C LEU A 204 1.19 -17.33 7.95
N ASP A 205 0.37 -17.68 8.94
CA ASP A 205 -0.94 -18.30 8.70
C ASP A 205 -1.90 -17.35 7.97
N ASP A 206 -1.83 -16.04 8.24
CA ASP A 206 -2.62 -15.06 7.51
C ASP A 206 -2.21 -15.03 6.02
N LEU A 207 -0.91 -15.08 5.73
CA LEU A 207 -0.40 -15.15 4.34
C LEU A 207 -0.82 -16.45 3.65
N ARG A 208 -0.73 -17.59 4.34
CA ARG A 208 -1.22 -18.89 3.85
C ARG A 208 -2.70 -18.81 3.49
N ARG A 209 -3.54 -18.27 4.38
CA ARG A 209 -4.99 -18.12 4.16
C ARG A 209 -5.30 -17.21 2.98
N LEU A 210 -4.51 -16.15 2.74
CA LEU A 210 -4.64 -15.30 1.53
C LEU A 210 -4.33 -16.09 0.26
N GLY A 211 -3.27 -16.90 0.26
CA GLY A 211 -2.93 -17.78 -0.87
C GLY A 211 -4.01 -18.81 -1.17
N GLU A 212 -4.63 -19.37 -0.15
CA GLU A 212 -5.70 -20.36 -0.26
C GLU A 212 -7.05 -19.80 -0.75
N LEU A 213 -7.20 -18.46 -0.84
CA LEU A 213 -8.42 -17.86 -1.37
C LEU A 213 -8.66 -18.22 -2.85
N GLY A 214 -7.60 -18.55 -3.61
CA GLY A 214 -7.70 -18.88 -5.03
C GLY A 214 -8.17 -17.72 -5.90
N LEU A 215 -7.98 -16.48 -5.46
CA LEU A 215 -8.35 -15.28 -6.19
C LEU A 215 -7.27 -14.96 -7.21
N GLY A 216 -7.58 -15.17 -8.51
CA GLY A 216 -6.62 -14.95 -9.60
C GLY A 216 -6.14 -13.51 -9.75
N ASN A 217 -6.89 -12.55 -9.22
CA ASN A 217 -6.58 -11.13 -9.24
C ASN A 217 -6.04 -10.56 -7.93
N LEU A 218 -5.85 -11.38 -6.88
CA LEU A 218 -5.09 -10.96 -5.71
C LEU A 218 -3.61 -11.01 -6.04
N SER A 219 -3.06 -9.88 -6.48
CA SER A 219 -1.72 -9.76 -7.02
C SER A 219 -0.64 -9.47 -5.98
N GLY A 220 -1.04 -8.92 -4.82
CA GLY A 220 -0.08 -8.52 -3.79
C GLY A 220 -0.65 -8.41 -2.39
N VAL A 221 0.26 -8.35 -1.42
CA VAL A 221 -0.05 -8.11 -0.01
C VAL A 221 0.98 -7.18 0.62
N ILE A 222 0.50 -6.14 1.30
CA ILE A 222 1.34 -5.23 2.08
C ILE A 222 1.45 -5.76 3.51
N VAL A 223 2.69 -5.84 4.00
CA VAL A 223 3.00 -6.23 5.38
C VAL A 223 3.86 -5.16 6.03
N GLY A 224 3.34 -4.58 7.08
CA GLY A 224 4.03 -3.56 7.85
C GLY A 224 4.42 -4.05 9.24
N ARG A 225 3.59 -3.75 10.23
CA ARG A 225 3.86 -3.89 11.66
C ARG A 225 4.39 -5.27 12.06
N ALA A 226 3.89 -6.35 11.47
CA ALA A 226 4.30 -7.70 11.78
C ALA A 226 5.80 -7.95 11.53
N LEU A 227 6.37 -7.35 10.45
CA LEU A 227 7.80 -7.44 10.14
C LEU A 227 8.63 -6.67 11.17
N TYR A 228 8.22 -5.48 11.55
CA TYR A 228 8.93 -4.65 12.54
C TYR A 228 8.89 -5.24 13.95
N GLU A 229 7.81 -5.92 14.31
CA GLU A 229 7.68 -6.62 15.58
C GLU A 229 8.34 -8.02 15.58
N GLY A 230 8.99 -8.41 14.46
CA GLY A 230 9.68 -9.70 14.37
C GLY A 230 8.74 -10.91 14.47
N ARG A 231 7.47 -10.76 14.06
CA ARG A 231 6.52 -11.88 14.04
C ARG A 231 6.92 -12.95 13.04
N PHE A 232 7.52 -12.52 11.96
CA PHE A 232 8.17 -13.32 10.92
C PHE A 232 9.07 -12.40 10.09
N THR A 233 9.99 -12.98 9.34
CA THR A 233 10.91 -12.29 8.45
C THR A 233 10.31 -12.15 7.04
N VAL A 234 10.89 -11.27 6.22
CA VAL A 234 10.53 -11.19 4.79
C VAL A 234 10.79 -12.51 4.09
N THR A 235 11.91 -13.17 4.36
CA THR A 235 12.25 -14.49 3.79
C THR A 235 11.17 -15.53 4.08
N GLU A 236 10.74 -15.67 5.35
CA GLU A 236 9.68 -16.61 5.73
C GLU A 236 8.34 -16.28 5.06
N ALA A 237 8.03 -14.98 4.92
CA ALA A 237 6.81 -14.55 4.23
C ALA A 237 6.84 -14.90 2.73
N LEU A 238 7.99 -14.72 2.06
CA LEU A 238 8.18 -15.08 0.66
C LEU A 238 8.05 -16.60 0.45
N GLU A 239 8.67 -17.40 1.33
CA GLU A 239 8.53 -18.87 1.31
C GLU A 239 7.05 -19.28 1.46
N GLN A 240 6.33 -18.66 2.39
CA GLN A 240 4.91 -18.93 2.63
C GLN A 240 4.02 -18.57 1.42
N LEU A 241 4.35 -17.53 0.68
CA LEU A 241 3.63 -17.12 -0.54
C LEU A 241 4.05 -17.92 -1.79
N GLY A 242 5.00 -18.86 -1.66
CA GLY A 242 5.50 -19.68 -2.74
C GLY A 242 6.45 -18.95 -3.70
N ALA A 243 7.01 -17.82 -3.30
CA ALA A 243 8.12 -17.18 -3.99
C ALA A 243 9.39 -18.01 -3.77
N ARG A 244 10.16 -18.27 -4.86
CA ARG A 244 11.45 -18.96 -4.74
C ARG A 244 12.42 -18.07 -3.97
N SER A 245 13.06 -18.63 -2.95
CA SER A 245 14.23 -17.99 -2.32
C SER A 245 15.27 -17.68 -3.42
N PRO A 246 15.90 -16.49 -3.41
CA PRO A 246 17.03 -16.23 -4.30
C PRO A 246 18.13 -17.26 -4.03
N SER A 247 18.62 -17.88 -5.12
CA SER A 247 19.72 -18.87 -5.12
C SER A 247 21.05 -18.19 -4.86
#